data_393eedc16ffbf7fcefc74337cc5dcc3f
#
_entry.id   393eedc16ffbf7fcefc74337cc5dcc3f
#
_cell.length_a   1.000
_cell.length_b   1.000
_cell.length_c   1.000
_cell.angle_alpha   90.00
_cell.angle_beta   90.00
_cell.angle_gamma   90.00
#
_symmetry.space_group_name_H-M   'P 1'
#
loop_
_entity.id
_entity.type
_entity.pdbx_description
1 polymer ?
#
loop_
_entity_poly.entity_id
_entity_poly.type
_entity_poly.pdbx_seq_one_letter_code
_entity_poly.pdbx_strand_id
1 'polypeptide(L)'
;MSTTDEERDTEGVPKWDHGILDSRGELADHLQRQLVLVEQRMAEVVRHVAPLLQRMAEDYRDLPPRAKRAVLLLAEQGWYLDPYEPLAKSLWRFEPALYSGDVGAVERSLSRHFTKRLADIEEALCSRFPPRSRIIALAFGAHRRREYELSIPVLLAQADGICKEVAGGYYFIRKNHRPETAPYVQEIADDTLLGAVLSPLAEILPIAASRRNQPTASGGLNRHMILHGDSVDYGTRVNSLKAVSLINYVAMLGPS
;
A
#
# COMPACT_ATOMS: atom_id res chain seq x y z
N MET A 1 87.31 68.66 29.67
CA MET A 1 86.27 68.54 28.64
C MET A 1 85.70 67.16 28.71
N SER A 2 84.52 67.13 29.25
CA SER A 2 83.76 65.88 29.55
C SER A 2 83.15 65.30 28.28
N THR A 3 83.23 64.00 28.15
CA THR A 3 82.32 63.24 27.31
C THR A 3 81.68 62.14 28.18
N THR A 4 80.44 62.35 28.41
CA THR A 4 79.60 61.39 29.11
C THR A 4 79.12 60.31 28.10
N ASP A 5 79.46 59.07 28.37
CA ASP A 5 78.88 57.90 27.72
C ASP A 5 77.51 57.64 28.29
N GLU A 6 76.49 57.60 27.41
CA GLU A 6 75.12 57.13 27.76
C GLU A 6 75.04 55.63 27.52
N GLU A 7 74.98 54.88 28.60
CA GLU A 7 74.56 53.48 28.63
C GLU A 7 73.06 53.42 28.25
N ARG A 8 72.76 52.71 27.16
CA ARG A 8 71.38 52.32 26.81
C ARG A 8 71.00 51.03 27.50
N ASP A 9 70.10 51.18 28.45
CA ASP A 9 69.38 50.10 29.05
C ASP A 9 68.58 49.34 27.99
N THR A 10 68.82 48.02 27.87
CA THR A 10 68.03 47.07 27.13
C THR A 10 67.18 46.26 28.08
N GLU A 11 66.23 46.90 28.73
CA GLU A 11 65.16 46.22 29.46
C GLU A 11 63.86 46.23 28.65
N GLY A 12 63.27 45.04 28.50
CA GLY A 12 61.90 44.96 28.12
C GLY A 12 61.51 43.94 27.03
N VAL A 13 62.12 42.77 27.00
CA VAL A 13 61.47 41.67 26.28
C VAL A 13 60.61 40.89 27.29
N PRO A 14 59.26 40.90 27.12
CA PRO A 14 58.43 40.11 28.00
C PRO A 14 58.81 38.61 27.88
N LYS A 15 59.18 38.02 28.97
CA LYS A 15 59.29 36.55 29.08
C LYS A 15 57.88 35.98 28.89
N TRP A 16 57.61 35.42 27.70
CA TRP A 16 56.39 34.69 27.44
C TRP A 16 56.34 33.47 28.41
N ASP A 17 55.28 33.47 29.18
CA ASP A 17 55.03 32.48 30.18
C ASP A 17 54.87 31.09 29.51
N HIS A 18 55.81 30.17 29.75
CA HIS A 18 55.79 28.80 29.24
C HIS A 18 54.53 28.02 29.73
N GLY A 19 53.84 28.49 30.75
CA GLY A 19 52.60 27.92 31.25
C GLY A 19 51.41 28.02 30.25
N ILE A 20 51.40 29.03 29.34
CA ILE A 20 50.34 29.17 28.33
C ILE A 20 50.52 28.15 27.18
N LEU A 21 51.76 27.77 26.90
CA LEU A 21 52.04 26.75 25.88
C LEU A 21 51.72 25.34 26.37
N ASP A 22 51.96 25.05 27.64
CA ASP A 22 51.60 23.77 28.27
C ASP A 22 50.07 23.60 28.39
N SER A 23 49.36 24.64 28.77
CA SER A 23 47.87 24.58 28.83
C SER A 23 47.19 24.39 27.46
N ARG A 24 47.80 24.86 26.36
CA ARG A 24 47.32 24.61 25.01
C ARG A 24 47.56 23.16 24.57
N GLY A 25 48.69 22.58 24.93
CA GLY A 25 48.98 21.15 24.70
C GLY A 25 48.02 20.24 25.45
N GLU A 26 47.81 20.51 26.75
CA GLU A 26 46.87 19.76 27.58
C GLU A 26 45.41 19.86 27.06
N LEU A 27 44.98 21.04 26.60
CA LEU A 27 43.66 21.24 25.97
C LEU A 27 43.52 20.45 24.66
N ALA A 28 44.57 20.47 23.83
CA ALA A 28 44.58 19.71 22.57
C ALA A 28 44.47 18.20 22.82
N ASP A 29 45.23 17.69 23.80
CA ASP A 29 45.19 16.28 24.19
C ASP A 29 43.83 15.91 24.82
N HIS A 30 43.22 16.82 25.57
CA HIS A 30 41.88 16.60 26.13
C HIS A 30 40.84 16.51 24.99
N LEU A 31 40.87 17.44 24.04
CA LEU A 31 39.96 17.43 22.87
C LEU A 31 40.15 16.20 22.02
N GLN A 32 41.40 15.78 21.80
CA GLN A 32 41.70 14.57 21.06
C GLN A 32 41.12 13.31 21.74
N ARG A 33 41.26 13.20 23.07
CA ARG A 33 40.64 12.11 23.85
C ARG A 33 39.11 12.14 23.76
N GLN A 34 38.49 13.32 23.80
CA GLN A 34 37.03 13.45 23.66
C GLN A 34 36.57 13.06 22.24
N LEU A 35 37.29 13.44 21.20
CA LEU A 35 36.99 13.05 19.80
C LEU A 35 37.05 11.52 19.63
N VAL A 36 38.09 10.87 20.12
CA VAL A 36 38.23 9.40 20.07
C VAL A 36 37.06 8.72 20.83
N LEU A 37 36.66 9.27 21.97
CA LEU A 37 35.53 8.73 22.74
C LEU A 37 34.20 8.89 22.01
N VAL A 38 33.99 10.02 21.34
CA VAL A 38 32.81 10.26 20.49
C VAL A 38 32.79 9.31 19.29
N GLU A 39 33.95 9.15 18.61
CA GLU A 39 34.06 8.21 17.49
C GLU A 39 33.76 6.77 17.92
N GLN A 40 34.29 6.32 19.06
CA GLN A 40 34.02 5.00 19.61
C GLN A 40 32.53 4.81 19.92
N ARG A 41 31.89 5.79 20.57
CA ARG A 41 30.44 5.75 20.84
C ARG A 41 29.60 5.75 19.57
N MET A 42 29.99 6.58 18.58
CA MET A 42 29.32 6.59 17.28
C MET A 42 29.46 5.24 16.57
N ALA A 43 30.64 4.66 16.55
CA ALA A 43 30.87 3.33 15.98
C ALA A 43 30.05 2.24 16.68
N GLU A 44 29.88 2.33 17.98
CA GLU A 44 29.05 1.41 18.75
C GLU A 44 27.55 1.56 18.41
N VAL A 45 27.05 2.80 18.33
CA VAL A 45 25.67 3.08 17.89
C VAL A 45 25.43 2.55 16.48
N VAL A 46 26.31 2.86 15.53
CA VAL A 46 26.21 2.35 14.16
C VAL A 46 26.19 0.82 14.12
N ARG A 47 27.06 0.16 14.89
CA ARG A 47 27.12 -1.32 14.96
C ARG A 47 25.81 -1.93 15.46
N HIS A 48 25.08 -1.28 16.36
CA HIS A 48 23.80 -1.74 16.88
C HIS A 48 22.62 -1.40 15.96
N VAL A 49 22.67 -0.22 15.31
CA VAL A 49 21.56 0.28 14.50
C VAL A 49 21.62 -0.25 13.04
N ALA A 50 22.80 -0.43 12.47
CA ALA A 50 22.96 -0.88 11.09
C ALA A 50 22.25 -2.22 10.78
N PRO A 51 22.33 -3.28 11.62
CA PRO A 51 21.60 -4.52 11.38
C PRO A 51 20.08 -4.36 11.46
N LEU A 52 19.60 -3.41 12.27
CA LEU A 52 18.17 -3.10 12.35
C LEU A 52 17.69 -2.40 11.08
N LEU A 53 18.42 -1.38 10.64
CA LEU A 53 18.13 -0.67 9.38
C LEU A 53 18.20 -1.60 8.17
N GLN A 54 19.17 -2.52 8.15
CA GLN A 54 19.30 -3.51 7.09
C GLN A 54 18.08 -4.44 7.05
N ARG A 55 17.64 -5.00 8.18
CA ARG A 55 16.41 -5.81 8.26
C ARG A 55 15.17 -5.03 7.84
N MET A 56 15.04 -3.78 8.30
CA MET A 56 13.93 -2.93 7.86
C MET A 56 13.93 -2.68 6.35
N ALA A 57 15.11 -2.50 5.76
CA ALA A 57 15.24 -2.34 4.31
C ALA A 57 14.92 -3.63 3.54
N GLU A 58 15.29 -4.79 4.06
CA GLU A 58 14.95 -6.11 3.51
C GLU A 58 13.43 -6.35 3.61
N ASP A 59 12.84 -6.14 4.79
CA ASP A 59 11.39 -6.25 5.00
C ASP A 59 10.61 -5.32 4.06
N TYR A 60 11.10 -4.08 3.86
CA TYR A 60 10.47 -3.12 2.95
C TYR A 60 10.58 -3.56 1.48
N ARG A 61 11.71 -4.15 1.08
CA ARG A 61 11.91 -4.67 -0.28
C ARG A 61 10.99 -5.85 -0.58
N ASP A 62 10.75 -6.71 0.40
CA ASP A 62 9.91 -7.90 0.25
C ASP A 62 8.41 -7.59 0.37
N LEU A 63 8.06 -6.39 0.86
CA LEU A 63 6.68 -5.99 1.09
C LEU A 63 5.84 -5.97 -0.20
N PRO A 64 6.26 -5.36 -1.34
CA PRO A 64 5.46 -5.35 -2.55
C PRO A 64 5.20 -6.74 -3.13
N PRO A 65 6.18 -7.65 -3.31
CA PRO A 65 5.93 -9.01 -3.80
C PRO A 65 5.00 -9.81 -2.91
N ARG A 66 5.13 -9.65 -1.60
CA ARG A 66 4.26 -10.32 -0.63
C ARG A 66 2.84 -9.78 -0.67
N ALA A 67 2.69 -8.44 -0.75
CA ALA A 67 1.39 -7.79 -0.91
C ALA A 67 0.70 -8.22 -2.21
N LYS A 68 1.43 -8.26 -3.33
CA LYS A 68 0.92 -8.73 -4.63
C LYS A 68 0.34 -10.15 -4.53
N ARG A 69 1.08 -11.09 -3.93
CA ARG A 69 0.59 -12.46 -3.74
C ARG A 69 -0.68 -12.51 -2.90
N ALA A 70 -0.72 -11.77 -1.78
CA ALA A 70 -1.86 -11.78 -0.87
C ALA A 70 -3.12 -11.16 -1.50
N VAL A 71 -3.00 -10.05 -2.23
CA VAL A 71 -4.16 -9.42 -2.91
C VAL A 71 -4.69 -10.28 -4.07
N LEU A 72 -3.80 -10.98 -4.79
CA LEU A 72 -4.22 -11.90 -5.84
C LEU A 72 -4.98 -13.10 -5.26
N LEU A 73 -4.49 -13.70 -4.16
CA LEU A 73 -5.21 -14.78 -3.46
C LEU A 73 -6.60 -14.34 -2.97
N LEU A 74 -6.74 -13.12 -2.46
CA LEU A 74 -8.04 -12.55 -2.10
C LEU A 74 -8.95 -12.41 -3.33
N ALA A 75 -8.41 -11.85 -4.41
CA ALA A 75 -9.15 -11.59 -5.64
C ALA A 75 -9.55 -12.89 -6.38
N GLU A 76 -8.79 -13.97 -6.25
CA GLU A 76 -9.18 -15.31 -6.69
C GLU A 76 -10.44 -15.80 -5.97
N GLN A 77 -10.65 -15.41 -4.72
CA GLN A 77 -11.88 -15.67 -3.97
C GLN A 77 -13.00 -14.66 -4.24
N GLY A 78 -12.77 -13.69 -5.13
CA GLY A 78 -13.69 -12.61 -5.50
C GLY A 78 -13.75 -11.45 -4.50
N TRP A 79 -12.82 -11.39 -3.55
CA TRP A 79 -12.71 -10.31 -2.58
C TRP A 79 -11.62 -9.31 -2.96
N TYR A 80 -11.88 -8.03 -2.72
CA TYR A 80 -10.95 -6.94 -2.99
C TYR A 80 -10.68 -6.15 -1.72
N LEU A 81 -9.49 -5.53 -1.64
CA LEU A 81 -9.10 -4.73 -0.49
C LEU A 81 -10.01 -3.52 -0.31
N ASP A 82 -10.27 -3.17 0.95
CA ASP A 82 -10.84 -1.87 1.27
C ASP A 82 -9.71 -0.83 1.31
N PRO A 83 -9.72 0.19 0.41
CA PRO A 83 -8.67 1.19 0.33
C PRO A 83 -8.55 2.06 1.59
N TYR A 84 -9.60 2.10 2.41
CA TYR A 84 -9.64 2.88 3.65
C TYR A 84 -9.18 2.10 4.90
N GLU A 85 -8.85 0.81 4.76
CA GLU A 85 -8.21 0.06 5.84
C GLU A 85 -6.69 0.02 5.67
N PRO A 86 -5.92 0.16 6.78
CA PRO A 86 -4.46 -0.01 6.72
C PRO A 86 -4.10 -1.38 6.13
N LEU A 87 -3.27 -1.38 5.09
CA LEU A 87 -2.87 -2.56 4.33
C LEU A 87 -2.36 -3.70 5.22
N ALA A 88 -1.52 -3.37 6.20
CA ALA A 88 -0.96 -4.34 7.14
C ALA A 88 -2.04 -5.05 7.96
N LYS A 89 -3.14 -4.35 8.31
CA LYS A 89 -4.20 -4.92 9.13
C LYS A 89 -5.07 -5.91 8.34
N SER A 90 -5.31 -5.65 7.06
CA SER A 90 -6.17 -6.49 6.23
C SER A 90 -5.40 -7.64 5.55
N LEU A 91 -4.26 -7.38 4.93
CA LEU A 91 -3.52 -8.40 4.17
C LEU A 91 -2.84 -9.43 5.06
N TRP A 92 -2.09 -8.99 6.06
CA TRP A 92 -1.31 -9.92 6.91
C TRP A 92 -2.17 -10.77 7.81
N ARG A 93 -3.39 -10.33 8.07
CA ARG A 93 -4.38 -11.12 8.80
C ARG A 93 -4.94 -12.27 7.98
N PHE A 94 -5.13 -12.09 6.67
CA PHE A 94 -5.78 -13.09 5.81
C PHE A 94 -4.77 -14.00 5.12
N GLU A 95 -3.55 -13.53 4.89
CA GLU A 95 -2.52 -14.28 4.17
C GLU A 95 -2.32 -15.72 4.71
N PRO A 96 -2.13 -15.96 6.03
CA PRO A 96 -1.95 -17.33 6.53
C PRO A 96 -3.17 -18.23 6.30
N ALA A 97 -4.39 -17.69 6.48
CA ALA A 97 -5.62 -18.44 6.27
C ALA A 97 -5.85 -18.79 4.80
N LEU A 98 -5.50 -17.88 3.87
CA LEU A 98 -5.56 -18.14 2.42
C LEU A 98 -4.56 -19.21 2.00
N TYR A 99 -3.34 -19.19 2.54
CA TYR A 99 -2.34 -20.23 2.26
C TYR A 99 -2.71 -21.61 2.83
N SER A 100 -3.35 -21.65 4.00
CA SER A 100 -3.82 -22.90 4.61
C SER A 100 -5.12 -23.43 4.01
N GLY A 101 -5.76 -22.67 3.11
CA GLY A 101 -7.03 -23.03 2.49
C GLY A 101 -8.26 -22.78 3.38
N ASP A 102 -8.13 -22.09 4.53
CA ASP A 102 -9.27 -21.69 5.37
C ASP A 102 -9.98 -20.44 4.82
N VAL A 103 -10.47 -20.60 3.58
CA VAL A 103 -11.21 -19.54 2.87
C VAL A 103 -12.46 -19.12 3.63
N GLY A 104 -13.10 -20.05 4.34
CA GLY A 104 -14.34 -19.76 5.07
C GLY A 104 -14.17 -18.76 6.21
N ALA A 105 -13.04 -18.79 6.93
CA ALA A 105 -12.74 -17.82 7.98
C ALA A 105 -12.51 -16.41 7.40
N VAL A 106 -11.79 -16.33 6.28
CA VAL A 106 -11.55 -15.08 5.54
C VAL A 106 -12.85 -14.50 5.05
N GLU A 107 -13.69 -15.30 4.40
CA GLU A 107 -14.99 -14.89 3.87
C GLU A 107 -15.93 -14.36 4.96
N ARG A 108 -16.02 -15.05 6.10
CA ARG A 108 -16.82 -14.57 7.26
C ARG A 108 -16.29 -13.23 7.80
N SER A 109 -14.96 -13.04 7.82
CA SER A 109 -14.35 -11.80 8.31
C SER A 109 -14.62 -10.63 7.36
N LEU A 110 -14.40 -10.83 6.05
CA LEU A 110 -14.64 -9.81 5.03
C LEU A 110 -16.14 -9.48 4.89
N SER A 111 -17.01 -10.48 4.97
CA SER A 111 -18.47 -10.25 4.98
C SER A 111 -18.90 -9.35 6.14
N ARG A 112 -18.35 -9.56 7.34
CA ARG A 112 -18.61 -8.68 8.49
C ARG A 112 -18.05 -7.28 8.29
N HIS A 113 -16.83 -7.18 7.74
CA HIS A 113 -16.18 -5.90 7.46
C HIS A 113 -17.02 -5.06 6.48
N PHE A 114 -17.27 -5.59 5.28
CA PHE A 114 -18.00 -4.86 4.25
C PHE A 114 -19.45 -4.58 4.64
N THR A 115 -20.09 -5.43 5.45
CA THR A 115 -21.42 -5.13 6.00
C THR A 115 -21.42 -3.88 6.89
N LYS A 116 -20.41 -3.71 7.72
CA LYS A 116 -20.28 -2.51 8.58
C LYS A 116 -19.96 -1.25 7.77
N ARG A 117 -19.27 -1.41 6.66
CA ARG A 117 -18.81 -0.31 5.81
C ARG A 117 -19.81 0.11 4.71
N LEU A 118 -20.92 -0.62 4.55
CA LEU A 118 -21.86 -0.41 3.43
C LEU A 118 -22.30 1.04 3.27
N ALA A 119 -22.67 1.73 4.36
CA ALA A 119 -23.13 3.10 4.31
C ALA A 119 -22.03 4.08 3.89
N ASP A 120 -20.84 3.95 4.49
CA ASP A 120 -19.69 4.81 4.19
C ASP A 120 -19.22 4.61 2.75
N ILE A 121 -19.20 3.35 2.26
CA ILE A 121 -18.81 3.02 0.87
C ILE A 121 -19.81 3.62 -0.12
N GLU A 122 -21.11 3.49 0.12
CA GLU A 122 -22.15 4.10 -0.71
C GLU A 122 -22.01 5.61 -0.79
N GLU A 123 -21.86 6.28 0.36
CA GLU A 123 -21.68 7.72 0.46
C GLU A 123 -20.42 8.18 -0.30
N ALA A 124 -19.29 7.52 -0.08
CA ALA A 124 -18.04 7.82 -0.76
C ALA A 124 -18.14 7.65 -2.29
N LEU A 125 -18.78 6.57 -2.76
CA LEU A 125 -18.98 6.32 -4.18
C LEU A 125 -19.93 7.34 -4.82
N CYS A 126 -21.05 7.66 -4.16
CA CYS A 126 -22.01 8.65 -4.65
C CYS A 126 -21.42 10.06 -4.72
N SER A 127 -20.63 10.43 -3.73
CA SER A 127 -19.92 11.72 -3.69
C SER A 127 -18.86 11.81 -4.78
N ARG A 128 -18.07 10.74 -4.97
CA ARG A 128 -16.96 10.73 -5.93
C ARG A 128 -17.41 10.61 -7.39
N PHE A 129 -18.51 9.92 -7.66
CA PHE A 129 -19.07 9.72 -8.99
C PHE A 129 -20.52 10.24 -9.10
N PRO A 130 -20.75 11.57 -9.01
CA PRO A 130 -22.09 12.15 -9.00
C PRO A 130 -23.01 11.70 -10.15
N PRO A 131 -22.51 11.54 -11.41
CA PRO A 131 -23.34 11.04 -12.52
C PRO A 131 -23.85 9.60 -12.31
N ARG A 132 -23.17 8.81 -11.46
CA ARG A 132 -23.51 7.42 -11.14
C ARG A 132 -24.27 7.26 -9.83
N SER A 133 -24.38 8.31 -9.02
CA SER A 133 -24.90 8.27 -7.64
C SER A 133 -26.26 7.60 -7.53
N ARG A 134 -27.21 7.94 -8.42
CA ARG A 134 -28.55 7.34 -8.42
C ARG A 134 -28.51 5.83 -8.64
N ILE A 135 -27.71 5.35 -9.60
CA ILE A 135 -27.62 3.92 -9.93
C ILE A 135 -26.92 3.15 -8.81
N ILE A 136 -25.86 3.72 -8.24
CA ILE A 136 -25.14 3.17 -7.10
C ILE A 136 -26.09 3.04 -5.89
N ALA A 137 -26.80 4.11 -5.53
CA ALA A 137 -27.75 4.09 -4.41
C ALA A 137 -28.86 3.05 -4.59
N LEU A 138 -29.38 2.87 -5.82
CA LEU A 138 -30.36 1.84 -6.13
C LEU A 138 -29.80 0.42 -5.92
N ALA A 139 -28.55 0.17 -6.34
CA ALA A 139 -27.90 -1.12 -6.16
C ALA A 139 -27.61 -1.44 -4.68
N PHE A 140 -27.15 -0.46 -3.89
CA PHE A 140 -26.98 -0.60 -2.45
C PHE A 140 -28.33 -0.76 -1.72
N GLY A 141 -29.37 -0.06 -2.18
CA GLY A 141 -30.75 -0.23 -1.70
C GLY A 141 -31.28 -1.65 -1.94
N ALA A 142 -31.04 -2.21 -3.14
CA ALA A 142 -31.38 -3.61 -3.45
C ALA A 142 -30.62 -4.59 -2.55
N HIS A 143 -29.32 -4.36 -2.28
CA HIS A 143 -28.56 -5.16 -1.31
C HIS A 143 -29.21 -5.15 0.08
N ARG A 144 -29.62 -3.99 0.59
CA ARG A 144 -30.27 -3.88 1.91
C ARG A 144 -31.61 -4.59 1.97
N ARG A 145 -32.37 -4.60 0.87
CA ARG A 145 -33.62 -5.37 0.75
C ARG A 145 -33.41 -6.85 0.47
N ARG A 146 -32.14 -7.32 0.37
CA ARG A 146 -31.75 -8.71 0.04
C ARG A 146 -32.12 -9.13 -1.39
N GLU A 147 -32.30 -8.18 -2.27
CA GLU A 147 -32.53 -8.37 -3.72
C GLU A 147 -31.16 -8.43 -4.43
N TYR A 148 -30.39 -9.49 -4.13
CA TYR A 148 -28.99 -9.59 -4.56
C TYR A 148 -28.87 -9.79 -6.07
N GLU A 149 -29.85 -10.43 -6.68
CA GLU A 149 -29.97 -10.62 -8.12
C GLU A 149 -30.06 -9.29 -8.88
N LEU A 150 -30.60 -8.24 -8.25
CA LEU A 150 -30.65 -6.88 -8.79
C LEU A 150 -29.41 -6.05 -8.43
N SER A 151 -28.88 -6.24 -7.22
CA SER A 151 -27.72 -5.50 -6.72
C SER A 151 -26.45 -5.86 -7.50
N ILE A 152 -26.16 -7.15 -7.64
CA ILE A 152 -24.89 -7.67 -8.18
C ILE A 152 -24.63 -7.21 -9.62
N PRO A 153 -25.52 -7.44 -10.60
CA PRO A 153 -25.26 -7.05 -11.97
C PRO A 153 -25.01 -5.54 -12.12
N VAL A 154 -25.74 -4.73 -11.38
CA VAL A 154 -25.60 -3.27 -11.40
C VAL A 154 -24.26 -2.84 -10.82
N LEU A 155 -23.84 -3.39 -9.66
CA LEU A 155 -22.54 -3.08 -9.06
C LEU A 155 -21.37 -3.49 -9.97
N LEU A 156 -21.46 -4.67 -10.60
CA LEU A 156 -20.42 -5.13 -11.55
C LEU A 156 -20.35 -4.22 -12.78
N ALA A 157 -21.49 -3.79 -13.33
CA ALA A 157 -21.51 -2.86 -14.45
C ALA A 157 -20.94 -1.48 -14.08
N GLN A 158 -21.25 -0.98 -12.87
CA GLN A 158 -20.70 0.29 -12.40
C GLN A 158 -19.20 0.20 -12.11
N ALA A 159 -18.70 -0.91 -11.54
CA ALA A 159 -17.28 -1.13 -11.34
C ALA A 159 -16.51 -1.08 -12.66
N ASP A 160 -17.02 -1.73 -13.72
CA ASP A 160 -16.42 -1.71 -15.05
C ASP A 160 -16.42 -0.31 -15.67
N GLY A 161 -17.55 0.42 -15.54
CA GLY A 161 -17.66 1.79 -16.00
C GLY A 161 -16.73 2.77 -15.26
N ILE A 162 -16.51 2.58 -13.97
CA ILE A 162 -15.54 3.36 -13.17
C ILE A 162 -14.11 3.05 -13.65
N CYS A 163 -13.75 1.78 -13.88
CA CYS A 163 -12.46 1.42 -14.48
C CYS A 163 -12.23 2.15 -15.80
N LYS A 164 -13.24 2.19 -16.68
CA LYS A 164 -13.12 2.91 -17.97
C LYS A 164 -12.91 4.40 -17.79
N GLU A 165 -13.60 5.01 -16.83
CA GLU A 165 -13.53 6.45 -16.54
C GLU A 165 -12.16 6.85 -15.95
N VAL A 166 -11.62 6.05 -15.03
CA VAL A 166 -10.42 6.41 -14.27
C VAL A 166 -9.12 5.78 -14.76
N ALA A 167 -9.18 4.57 -15.32
CA ALA A 167 -8.01 3.83 -15.82
C ALA A 167 -7.98 3.74 -17.37
N GLY A 168 -8.93 4.37 -18.08
CA GLY A 168 -8.99 4.38 -19.53
C GLY A 168 -9.39 3.06 -20.17
N GLY A 169 -9.61 1.98 -19.42
CA GLY A 169 -9.93 0.64 -19.90
C GLY A 169 -10.98 -0.08 -19.08
N TYR A 170 -11.72 -0.99 -19.69
CA TYR A 170 -12.67 -1.86 -18.99
C TYR A 170 -11.94 -3.04 -18.34
N TYR A 171 -12.26 -3.33 -17.09
CA TYR A 171 -11.68 -4.47 -16.36
C TYR A 171 -12.12 -5.83 -16.93
N PHE A 172 -13.39 -5.93 -17.35
CA PHE A 172 -13.97 -7.17 -17.86
C PHE A 172 -13.78 -7.38 -19.37
N ILE A 173 -13.20 -6.43 -20.09
CA ILE A 173 -12.83 -6.58 -21.49
C ILE A 173 -11.36 -6.95 -21.60
N ARG A 174 -11.05 -7.88 -22.52
CA ARG A 174 -9.69 -8.36 -22.76
C ARG A 174 -9.13 -7.82 -24.06
N LYS A 175 -7.90 -7.37 -23.97
CA LYS A 175 -7.07 -7.03 -25.11
C LYS A 175 -5.71 -7.74 -24.95
N ASN A 176 -5.27 -8.48 -25.99
CA ASN A 176 -4.02 -9.24 -25.93
C ASN A 176 -3.92 -10.17 -24.69
N HIS A 177 -4.98 -10.91 -24.40
CA HIS A 177 -5.09 -11.85 -23.28
C HIS A 177 -4.94 -11.24 -21.88
N ARG A 178 -5.13 -9.92 -21.73
CA ARG A 178 -5.12 -9.20 -20.44
C ARG A 178 -6.33 -8.27 -20.34
N PRO A 179 -6.76 -7.88 -19.13
CA PRO A 179 -7.76 -6.81 -18.98
C PRO A 179 -7.29 -5.51 -19.64
N GLU A 180 -8.21 -4.71 -20.17
CA GLU A 180 -7.86 -3.39 -20.74
C GLU A 180 -7.30 -2.41 -19.68
N THR A 181 -7.49 -2.68 -18.40
CA THR A 181 -6.89 -1.95 -17.28
C THR A 181 -5.41 -2.27 -17.03
N ALA A 182 -4.88 -3.35 -17.63
CA ALA A 182 -3.50 -3.78 -17.39
C ALA A 182 -2.44 -2.71 -17.74
N PRO A 183 -2.53 -1.93 -18.85
CA PRO A 183 -1.58 -0.86 -19.14
C PRO A 183 -1.53 0.20 -18.03
N TYR A 184 -2.67 0.58 -17.47
CA TYR A 184 -2.73 1.52 -16.35
C TYR A 184 -1.95 1.02 -15.12
N VAL A 185 -2.08 -0.26 -14.78
CA VAL A 185 -1.32 -0.86 -13.67
C VAL A 185 0.17 -0.93 -13.98
N GLN A 186 0.54 -1.18 -15.24
CA GLN A 186 1.94 -1.25 -15.67
C GLN A 186 2.66 0.11 -15.68
N GLU A 187 1.93 1.22 -15.83
CA GLU A 187 2.49 2.58 -15.69
C GLU A 187 2.85 2.89 -14.23
N ILE A 188 2.26 2.19 -13.29
CA ILE A 188 2.61 2.26 -11.87
C ILE A 188 3.70 1.20 -11.64
N ALA A 189 4.90 1.63 -11.21
CA ALA A 189 6.06 0.74 -11.05
C ALA A 189 5.70 -0.56 -10.28
N ASP A 190 5.99 -1.70 -10.88
CA ASP A 190 5.62 -3.05 -10.37
C ASP A 190 6.26 -3.37 -9.00
N ASP A 191 7.37 -2.70 -8.67
CA ASP A 191 8.10 -2.83 -7.41
C ASP A 191 7.55 -1.95 -6.28
N THR A 192 6.51 -1.16 -6.57
CA THR A 192 5.85 -0.32 -5.56
C THR A 192 4.73 -1.07 -4.86
N LEU A 193 4.45 -0.67 -3.61
CA LEU A 193 3.32 -1.20 -2.86
C LEU A 193 1.98 -0.90 -3.57
N LEU A 194 1.88 0.26 -4.22
CA LEU A 194 0.68 0.64 -4.98
C LEU A 194 0.50 -0.28 -6.20
N GLY A 195 1.55 -0.53 -6.99
CA GLY A 195 1.52 -1.48 -8.10
C GLY A 195 1.13 -2.88 -7.65
N ALA A 196 1.69 -3.33 -6.51
CA ALA A 196 1.33 -4.60 -5.89
C ALA A 196 -0.16 -4.67 -5.53
N VAL A 197 -0.70 -3.64 -4.90
CA VAL A 197 -2.12 -3.57 -4.49
C VAL A 197 -3.04 -3.53 -5.71
N LEU A 198 -2.65 -2.87 -6.80
CA LEU A 198 -3.45 -2.76 -8.03
C LEU A 198 -3.31 -3.96 -8.97
N SER A 199 -2.43 -4.92 -8.68
CA SER A 199 -2.19 -6.09 -9.53
C SER A 199 -3.43 -6.89 -9.93
N PRO A 200 -4.52 -7.02 -9.12
CA PRO A 200 -5.75 -7.68 -9.55
C PRO A 200 -6.37 -7.10 -10.81
N LEU A 201 -6.16 -5.82 -11.11
CA LEU A 201 -6.70 -5.17 -12.30
C LEU A 201 -5.89 -5.46 -13.59
N ALA A 202 -4.73 -6.08 -13.45
CA ALA A 202 -3.90 -6.51 -14.59
C ALA A 202 -4.03 -8.00 -14.90
N GLU A 203 -4.75 -8.76 -14.06
CA GLU A 203 -4.85 -10.21 -14.13
C GLU A 203 -6.27 -10.69 -14.49
N ILE A 204 -6.34 -11.86 -15.14
CA ILE A 204 -7.61 -12.50 -15.44
C ILE A 204 -8.02 -13.36 -14.26
N LEU A 205 -8.82 -12.78 -13.39
CA LEU A 205 -9.34 -13.42 -12.19
C LEU A 205 -10.69 -14.12 -12.46
N PRO A 206 -11.15 -15.02 -11.58
CA PRO A 206 -12.40 -15.80 -11.76
C PRO A 206 -13.62 -14.92 -12.06
N ILE A 207 -13.73 -13.74 -11.45
CA ILE A 207 -14.83 -12.79 -11.67
C ILE A 207 -14.89 -12.28 -13.12
N ALA A 208 -13.73 -12.18 -13.79
CA ALA A 208 -13.56 -11.73 -15.17
C ALA A 208 -13.32 -12.88 -16.15
N ALA A 209 -13.27 -14.14 -15.70
CA ALA A 209 -12.97 -15.28 -16.52
C ALA A 209 -14.10 -15.56 -17.53
N SER A 210 -13.72 -15.89 -18.78
CA SER A 210 -14.68 -16.36 -19.78
C SER A 210 -15.10 -17.82 -19.45
N ARG A 211 -16.24 -18.24 -19.99
CA ARG A 211 -16.78 -19.60 -19.82
C ARG A 211 -15.75 -20.71 -20.06
N ARG A 212 -14.82 -20.53 -21.02
CA ARG A 212 -13.79 -21.54 -21.36
C ARG A 212 -12.66 -21.64 -20.32
N ASN A 213 -12.44 -20.59 -19.53
CA ASN A 213 -11.32 -20.46 -18.60
C ASN A 213 -11.78 -20.41 -17.15
N GLN A 214 -13.01 -20.82 -16.87
CA GLN A 214 -13.55 -20.79 -15.52
C GLN A 214 -12.93 -21.94 -14.70
N PRO A 215 -12.28 -21.66 -13.57
CA PRO A 215 -11.88 -22.72 -12.64
C PRO A 215 -13.13 -23.43 -12.11
N THR A 216 -13.14 -24.74 -12.09
CA THR A 216 -14.24 -25.60 -11.62
C THR A 216 -14.65 -25.36 -10.16
N ALA A 217 -13.85 -24.63 -9.40
CA ALA A 217 -14.03 -24.36 -7.97
C ALA A 217 -14.36 -22.89 -7.63
N SER A 218 -14.60 -22.01 -8.61
CA SER A 218 -14.86 -20.59 -8.32
C SER A 218 -16.26 -20.40 -7.78
N GLY A 219 -16.34 -20.01 -6.50
CA GLY A 219 -17.57 -19.79 -5.74
C GLY A 219 -18.45 -18.66 -6.27
N GLY A 220 -19.14 -18.90 -7.36
CA GLY A 220 -20.40 -18.27 -7.69
C GLY A 220 -20.39 -16.86 -8.29
N LEU A 221 -19.35 -16.03 -8.18
CA LEU A 221 -19.37 -14.67 -8.73
C LEU A 221 -18.53 -14.56 -10.01
N ASN A 222 -19.18 -14.67 -11.17
CA ASN A 222 -18.57 -14.44 -12.46
C ASN A 222 -19.45 -13.49 -13.30
N ARG A 223 -18.90 -12.34 -13.65
CA ARG A 223 -19.63 -11.28 -14.38
C ARG A 223 -20.15 -11.78 -15.74
N HIS A 224 -19.35 -12.54 -16.47
CA HIS A 224 -19.75 -13.05 -17.78
C HIS A 224 -20.97 -13.95 -17.69
N MET A 225 -20.93 -14.94 -16.79
CA MET A 225 -22.03 -15.89 -16.58
C MET A 225 -23.32 -15.20 -16.09
N ILE A 226 -23.18 -14.20 -15.22
CA ILE A 226 -24.32 -13.43 -14.67
C ILE A 226 -24.98 -12.59 -15.75
N LEU A 227 -24.22 -11.78 -16.49
CA LEU A 227 -24.80 -10.86 -17.48
C LEU A 227 -25.27 -11.55 -18.77
N HIS A 228 -24.81 -12.76 -19.05
CA HIS A 228 -25.35 -13.59 -20.14
C HIS A 228 -26.49 -14.51 -19.71
N GLY A 229 -26.86 -14.51 -18.42
CA GLY A 229 -27.95 -15.34 -17.90
C GLY A 229 -27.59 -16.82 -17.75
N ASP A 230 -26.31 -17.16 -17.84
CA ASP A 230 -25.82 -18.55 -17.69
C ASP A 230 -25.78 -18.99 -16.22
N SER A 231 -25.66 -18.06 -15.26
CA SER A 231 -25.74 -18.30 -13.81
C SER A 231 -27.09 -17.74 -13.31
N VAL A 232 -27.79 -18.54 -12.51
CA VAL A 232 -29.10 -18.19 -11.93
C VAL A 232 -29.10 -18.25 -10.40
N ASP A 233 -28.01 -18.71 -9.81
CA ASP A 233 -27.83 -18.95 -8.37
C ASP A 233 -26.82 -18.00 -7.70
N TYR A 234 -26.42 -16.94 -8.42
CA TYR A 234 -25.45 -15.94 -7.96
C TYR A 234 -25.98 -15.03 -6.85
N GLY A 235 -27.31 -14.95 -6.68
CA GLY A 235 -28.03 -14.02 -5.80
C GLY A 235 -27.82 -14.28 -4.32
N THR A 236 -26.58 -14.24 -3.84
CA THR A 236 -26.26 -14.43 -2.43
C THR A 236 -25.75 -13.15 -1.78
N ARG A 237 -25.96 -13.02 -0.44
CA ARG A 237 -25.39 -11.92 0.35
C ARG A 237 -23.88 -11.80 0.19
N VAL A 238 -23.18 -12.94 0.17
CA VAL A 238 -21.72 -12.98 0.05
C VAL A 238 -21.30 -12.44 -1.31
N ASN A 239 -21.91 -12.90 -2.38
CA ASN A 239 -21.60 -12.40 -3.74
C ASN A 239 -21.90 -10.92 -3.91
N SER A 240 -22.98 -10.42 -3.29
CA SER A 240 -23.27 -8.98 -3.32
C SER A 240 -22.22 -8.17 -2.54
N LEU A 241 -21.71 -8.66 -1.41
CA LEU A 241 -20.61 -8.03 -0.68
C LEU A 241 -19.28 -8.11 -1.46
N LYS A 242 -19.02 -9.18 -2.20
CA LYS A 242 -17.89 -9.29 -3.12
C LYS A 242 -17.98 -8.21 -4.22
N ALA A 243 -19.17 -8.00 -4.80
CA ALA A 243 -19.38 -6.93 -5.78
C ALA A 243 -19.19 -5.53 -5.17
N VAL A 244 -19.65 -5.33 -3.91
CA VAL A 244 -19.38 -4.10 -3.15
C VAL A 244 -17.88 -3.92 -2.93
N SER A 245 -17.16 -4.97 -2.57
CA SER A 245 -15.69 -4.87 -2.38
C SER A 245 -14.98 -4.48 -3.66
N LEU A 246 -15.38 -5.02 -4.81
CA LEU A 246 -14.82 -4.67 -6.11
C LEU A 246 -15.06 -3.20 -6.48
N ILE A 247 -16.31 -2.71 -6.40
CA ILE A 247 -16.60 -1.32 -6.77
C ILE A 247 -15.91 -0.33 -5.84
N ASN A 248 -15.82 -0.62 -4.55
CA ASN A 248 -15.05 0.17 -3.59
C ASN A 248 -13.55 0.20 -3.93
N TYR A 249 -13.00 -0.96 -4.29
CA TYR A 249 -11.60 -1.10 -4.67
C TYR A 249 -11.26 -0.34 -5.97
N VAL A 250 -12.08 -0.46 -7.03
CA VAL A 250 -11.81 0.25 -8.28
C VAL A 250 -12.01 1.77 -8.15
N ALA A 251 -12.83 2.22 -7.23
CA ALA A 251 -12.97 3.63 -6.93
C ALA A 251 -11.67 4.28 -6.42
N MET A 252 -10.75 3.49 -5.85
CA MET A 252 -9.42 3.95 -5.42
C MET A 252 -8.55 4.46 -6.58
N LEU A 253 -8.80 4.04 -7.81
CA LEU A 253 -8.00 4.38 -8.99
C LEU A 253 -8.10 5.86 -9.40
N GLY A 254 -9.19 6.53 -9.08
CA GLY A 254 -9.41 7.92 -9.47
C GLY A 254 -8.58 8.90 -8.63
N PRO A 255 -8.38 10.14 -9.10
CA PRO A 255 -7.75 11.19 -8.33
C PRO A 255 -8.50 11.42 -7.01
N SER A 256 -7.74 11.72 -5.97
CA SER A 256 -8.25 12.05 -4.63
C SER A 256 -9.05 13.32 -4.64
#